data_ad07ef53ad91b34402302b8807d1f827
#
_entry.id   ad07ef53ad91b34402302b8807d1f827
#
_cell.length_a   1.000
_cell.length_b   1.000
_cell.length_c   1.000
_cell.angle_alpha   90.00
_cell.angle_beta   90.00
_cell.angle_gamma   90.00
#
_symmetry.space_group_name_H-M   'P 1'
#
loop_
_entity.id
_entity.type
_entity.pdbx_description
1 polymer ?
#
loop_
_entity_poly.entity_id
_entity_poly.type
_entity_poly.pdbx_seq_one_letter_code
_entity_poly.pdbx_strand_id
1 'polypeptide(L)'
;MVKYLIVPDVHCREFWKTPVKNILENTDGKVIFLGDYLDGYPDEWEYGVGYEVKGVQNLREIIKTKKDYPERVILLQGNHDSTYTIGESVCCCRTDYLHKSEITKIFEDNWGDFKIAHEDIINNKHFIFSHAGLLKEYFKEQFPDINFEKINPVEFLNNAWLVKDYSVLYALGVYDYYRGYGGVKYASPVWSDVRSWIDLKEEDSFGFNVVGHTRVMRPIMLETIACLDCQQCFYIDENGDIFTYGTDIKLEKQKQQQ
;
A
#
# COMPACT_ATOMS: atom_id res chain seq x y z
N MET A 1 -16.64 9.46 13.81
CA MET A 1 -15.37 9.04 14.48
C MET A 1 -14.40 8.50 13.43
N VAL A 2 -13.08 8.58 13.68
CA VAL A 2 -12.08 7.98 12.78
C VAL A 2 -12.14 6.46 12.88
N LYS A 3 -12.33 5.78 11.73
CA LYS A 3 -12.32 4.32 11.64
C LYS A 3 -10.92 3.82 11.30
N TYR A 4 -10.29 4.43 10.28
CA TYR A 4 -8.93 4.15 9.85
C TYR A 4 -8.16 5.44 9.62
N LEU A 5 -6.93 5.52 10.14
CA LEU A 5 -5.90 6.41 9.61
C LEU A 5 -5.14 5.66 8.53
N ILE A 6 -4.97 6.28 7.37
CA ILE A 6 -4.26 5.73 6.22
C ILE A 6 -2.93 6.45 6.10
N VAL A 7 -1.86 5.68 6.12
CA VAL A 7 -0.50 6.14 5.84
C VAL A 7 -0.09 5.55 4.49
N PRO A 8 -0.06 6.36 3.40
CA PRO A 8 0.44 5.88 2.12
C PRO A 8 1.96 5.67 2.14
N ASP A 9 2.59 5.60 0.98
CA ASP A 9 4.00 5.31 0.77
C ASP A 9 4.90 6.14 1.68
N VAL A 10 5.63 5.45 2.55
CA VAL A 10 6.46 6.10 3.58
C VAL A 10 7.77 6.62 2.98
N HIS A 11 8.45 5.81 2.20
CA HIS A 11 9.73 6.16 1.54
C HIS A 11 10.69 6.91 2.46
N CYS A 12 10.96 6.32 3.66
CA CYS A 12 11.84 6.86 4.70
C CYS A 12 11.36 8.18 5.35
N ARG A 13 10.19 8.73 5.00
CA ARG A 13 9.66 9.98 5.52
C ARG A 13 9.02 9.81 6.90
N GLU A 14 8.87 10.91 7.63
CA GLU A 14 8.37 10.91 9.02
C GLU A 14 6.97 11.55 9.18
N PHE A 15 6.30 11.92 8.07
CA PHE A 15 4.98 12.59 8.09
C PHE A 15 3.90 11.81 8.85
N TRP A 16 4.07 10.50 9.00
CA TRP A 16 3.14 9.60 9.67
C TRP A 16 3.21 9.65 11.21
N LYS A 17 4.36 10.03 11.79
CA LYS A 17 4.61 9.88 13.25
C LYS A 17 3.57 10.58 14.12
N THR A 18 3.35 11.87 13.89
CA THR A 18 2.38 12.66 14.68
C THR A 18 0.93 12.19 14.45
N PRO A 19 0.44 11.99 13.20
CA PRO A 19 -0.90 11.45 12.97
C PRO A 19 -1.13 10.10 13.63
N VAL A 20 -0.21 9.15 13.45
CA VAL A 20 -0.33 7.79 14.02
C VAL A 20 -0.39 7.85 15.54
N LYS A 21 0.53 8.58 16.18
CA LYS A 21 0.51 8.77 17.63
C LYS A 21 -0.82 9.32 18.10
N ASN A 22 -1.31 10.36 17.43
CA ASN A 22 -2.56 11.02 17.83
C ASN A 22 -3.76 10.06 17.74
N ILE A 23 -3.87 9.26 16.68
CA ILE A 23 -4.97 8.29 16.53
C ILE A 23 -4.88 7.19 17.58
N LEU A 24 -3.68 6.64 17.81
CA LEU A 24 -3.50 5.51 18.72
C LEU A 24 -3.68 5.90 20.19
N GLU A 25 -3.32 7.14 20.58
CA GLU A 25 -3.43 7.61 21.96
C GLU A 25 -4.81 8.22 22.29
N ASN A 26 -5.52 8.80 21.30
CA ASN A 26 -6.71 9.62 21.59
C ASN A 26 -8.02 9.09 20.98
N THR A 27 -7.98 7.98 20.22
CA THR A 27 -9.18 7.39 19.59
C THR A 27 -9.11 5.87 19.60
N ASP A 28 -10.20 5.22 19.23
CA ASP A 28 -10.25 3.75 18.99
C ASP A 28 -9.98 3.39 17.52
N GLY A 29 -9.63 4.37 16.68
CA GLY A 29 -9.34 4.15 15.25
C GLY A 29 -8.16 3.24 15.01
N LYS A 30 -8.17 2.54 13.89
CA LYS A 30 -7.05 1.72 13.41
C LYS A 30 -6.10 2.54 12.55
N VAL A 31 -4.88 2.07 12.38
CA VAL A 31 -3.87 2.66 11.48
C VAL A 31 -3.50 1.62 10.45
N ILE A 32 -3.48 1.99 9.18
CA ILE A 32 -3.03 1.15 8.09
C ILE A 32 -1.93 1.83 7.29
N PHE A 33 -0.78 1.16 7.18
CA PHE A 33 0.32 1.54 6.32
C PHE A 33 0.20 0.78 5.00
N LEU A 34 0.24 1.50 3.88
CA LEU A 34 0.03 0.91 2.56
C LEU A 34 1.30 0.35 1.91
N GLY A 35 2.43 0.35 2.61
CA GLY A 35 3.70 -0.19 2.12
C GLY A 35 4.72 0.87 1.73
N ASP A 36 5.77 0.43 1.02
CA ASP A 36 6.89 1.25 0.56
C ASP A 36 7.55 2.04 1.70
N TYR A 37 8.06 1.30 2.70
CA TYR A 37 8.65 1.89 3.90
C TYR A 37 10.00 2.55 3.64
N LEU A 38 10.74 2.03 2.66
CA LEU A 38 12.13 2.35 2.36
C LEU A 38 12.28 3.03 0.98
N ASP A 39 13.50 3.10 0.47
CA ASP A 39 13.82 3.59 -0.87
C ASP A 39 13.35 5.03 -1.12
N GLY A 40 13.81 5.96 -0.29
CA GLY A 40 13.47 7.37 -0.40
C GLY A 40 13.86 8.03 -1.73
N TYR A 41 13.27 9.17 -2.01
CA TYR A 41 13.51 9.92 -3.25
C TYR A 41 14.77 10.79 -3.15
N PRO A 42 15.68 10.79 -4.17
CA PRO A 42 16.93 11.57 -4.15
C PRO A 42 16.74 13.08 -4.04
N ASP A 43 15.65 13.60 -4.56
CA ASP A 43 15.30 15.02 -4.50
C ASP A 43 14.85 15.48 -3.10
N GLU A 44 14.59 14.53 -2.20
CA GLU A 44 14.23 14.79 -0.82
C GLU A 44 15.41 14.53 0.14
N TRP A 45 16.57 14.14 -0.40
CA TRP A 45 17.76 13.95 0.41
C TRP A 45 18.30 15.30 0.88
N GLU A 46 18.29 15.54 2.16
CA GLU A 46 19.13 16.59 2.73
C GLU A 46 20.60 16.20 2.47
N TYR A 47 21.36 17.11 1.87
CA TYR A 47 22.77 16.91 1.53
C TYR A 47 23.56 16.46 2.77
N GLY A 48 24.00 15.23 2.79
CA GLY A 48 24.98 14.70 3.72
C GLY A 48 24.45 13.66 4.70
N VAL A 49 24.84 12.42 4.49
CA VAL A 49 24.93 11.30 5.43
C VAL A 49 23.70 11.00 6.30
N GLY A 50 23.10 9.85 6.13
CA GLY A 50 22.20 9.26 7.12
C GLY A 50 20.74 9.05 6.70
N TYR A 51 20.35 9.34 5.46
CA TYR A 51 18.99 9.10 4.99
C TYR A 51 18.63 7.60 5.02
N GLU A 52 19.55 6.75 4.56
CA GLU A 52 19.42 5.30 4.58
C GLU A 52 19.35 4.78 6.04
N VAL A 53 20.20 5.29 6.93
CA VAL A 53 20.13 4.95 8.37
C VAL A 53 18.81 5.39 8.99
N LYS A 54 18.29 6.57 8.62
CA LYS A 54 16.96 7.03 9.05
C LYS A 54 15.86 6.11 8.53
N GLY A 55 15.97 5.61 7.30
CA GLY A 55 15.02 4.66 6.72
C GLY A 55 14.88 3.39 7.54
N VAL A 56 16.02 2.78 7.90
CA VAL A 56 16.06 1.57 8.75
C VAL A 56 15.46 1.85 10.14
N GLN A 57 15.83 2.98 10.75
CA GLN A 57 15.26 3.37 12.05
C GLN A 57 13.76 3.59 11.98
N ASN A 58 13.29 4.26 10.94
CA ASN A 58 11.88 4.53 10.70
C ASN A 58 11.08 3.21 10.54
N LEU A 59 11.59 2.25 9.76
CA LEU A 59 11.00 0.91 9.65
C LEU A 59 10.91 0.21 11.02
N ARG A 60 11.96 0.28 11.83
CA ARG A 60 11.97 -0.29 13.20
C ARG A 60 10.92 0.37 14.10
N GLU A 61 10.73 1.69 14.01
CA GLU A 61 9.70 2.41 14.75
C GLU A 61 8.28 2.01 14.31
N ILE A 62 8.04 1.82 12.99
CA ILE A 62 6.77 1.33 12.46
C ILE A 62 6.46 -0.08 12.99
N ILE A 63 7.43 -0.99 12.93
CA ILE A 63 7.29 -2.35 13.46
C ILE A 63 7.05 -2.33 14.97
N LYS A 64 7.78 -1.47 15.70
CA LYS A 64 7.54 -1.29 17.14
C LYS A 64 6.11 -0.81 17.40
N THR A 65 5.62 0.15 16.63
CA THR A 65 4.23 0.64 16.73
C THR A 65 3.22 -0.50 16.50
N LYS A 66 3.48 -1.38 15.52
CA LYS A 66 2.67 -2.60 15.30
C LYS A 66 2.67 -3.52 16.51
N LYS A 67 3.82 -3.73 17.14
CA LYS A 67 3.94 -4.59 18.34
C LYS A 67 3.27 -3.98 19.57
N ASP A 68 3.35 -2.67 19.73
CA ASP A 68 2.70 -1.96 20.82
C ASP A 68 1.15 -1.94 20.67
N TYR A 69 0.64 -1.98 19.42
CA TYR A 69 -0.79 -1.94 19.09
C TYR A 69 -1.18 -3.04 18.07
N PRO A 70 -1.03 -4.34 18.39
CA PRO A 70 -1.11 -5.42 17.42
C PRO A 70 -2.45 -5.54 16.69
N GLU A 71 -3.57 -5.20 17.36
CA GLU A 71 -4.92 -5.29 16.78
C GLU A 71 -5.33 -4.00 16.04
N ARG A 72 -4.58 -2.92 16.23
CA ARG A 72 -4.95 -1.61 15.71
C ARG A 72 -4.04 -1.11 14.58
N VAL A 73 -2.83 -1.64 14.46
CA VAL A 73 -1.89 -1.27 13.39
C VAL A 73 -1.82 -2.40 12.37
N ILE A 74 -1.98 -2.07 11.10
CA ILE A 74 -1.93 -2.99 9.97
C ILE A 74 -0.80 -2.54 9.06
N LEU A 75 0.10 -3.48 8.71
CA LEU A 75 1.23 -3.22 7.83
C LEU A 75 1.04 -3.99 6.52
N LEU A 76 1.02 -3.27 5.40
CA LEU A 76 0.95 -3.87 4.06
C LEU A 76 2.33 -3.83 3.39
N GLN A 77 2.55 -4.75 2.45
CA GLN A 77 3.74 -4.81 1.62
C GLN A 77 3.57 -3.93 0.39
N GLY A 78 4.60 -3.14 0.07
CA GLY A 78 4.72 -2.42 -1.18
C GLY A 78 5.68 -3.09 -2.17
N ASN A 79 5.77 -2.54 -3.38
CA ASN A 79 6.68 -3.08 -4.39
C ASN A 79 8.16 -2.81 -4.05
N HIS A 80 8.49 -1.68 -3.43
CA HIS A 80 9.86 -1.40 -2.97
C HIS A 80 10.28 -2.34 -1.83
N ASP A 81 9.36 -2.69 -0.94
CA ASP A 81 9.62 -3.64 0.15
C ASP A 81 9.95 -5.04 -0.39
N SER A 82 9.38 -5.41 -1.54
CA SER A 82 9.61 -6.70 -2.21
C SER A 82 11.08 -6.94 -2.55
N THR A 83 11.86 -5.90 -2.81
CA THR A 83 13.31 -6.01 -3.06
C THR A 83 14.06 -6.61 -1.86
N TYR A 84 13.57 -6.37 -0.65
CA TYR A 84 14.19 -6.85 0.59
C TYR A 84 13.59 -8.16 1.07
N THR A 85 12.35 -8.46 0.70
CA THR A 85 11.61 -9.63 1.21
C THR A 85 11.70 -10.83 0.30
N ILE A 86 11.78 -10.64 -1.02
CA ILE A 86 11.82 -11.72 -2.01
C ILE A 86 13.26 -12.09 -2.40
N GLY A 87 14.23 -11.23 -2.11
CA GLY A 87 15.68 -11.50 -2.31
C GLY A 87 16.18 -11.31 -3.74
N GLU A 88 15.34 -11.32 -4.75
CA GLU A 88 15.68 -11.11 -6.15
C GLU A 88 14.99 -9.88 -6.70
N SER A 89 15.67 -9.23 -7.62
CA SER A 89 15.34 -7.96 -8.23
C SER A 89 13.97 -7.93 -8.91
N VAL A 90 12.93 -7.74 -8.14
CA VAL A 90 11.80 -7.02 -8.70
C VAL A 90 12.30 -5.60 -8.81
N CYS A 91 12.65 -5.18 -9.99
CA CYS A 91 13.34 -3.97 -10.42
C CYS A 91 12.89 -2.67 -9.76
N CYS A 92 12.97 -2.55 -8.44
CA CYS A 92 12.78 -1.28 -7.77
C CYS A 92 14.07 -0.45 -7.86
N CYS A 93 13.94 0.78 -8.34
CA CYS A 93 15.00 1.76 -8.26
C CYS A 93 15.19 2.23 -6.81
N ARG A 94 16.36 2.77 -6.49
CA ARG A 94 16.68 3.36 -5.18
C ARG A 94 16.88 2.38 -4.02
N THR A 95 17.06 1.09 -4.31
CA THR A 95 17.32 0.07 -3.27
C THR A 95 18.53 0.43 -2.43
N ASP A 96 18.38 0.42 -1.11
CA ASP A 96 19.47 0.57 -0.16
C ASP A 96 20.32 -0.71 -0.11
N TYR A 97 21.31 -0.80 -0.99
CA TYR A 97 22.23 -1.95 -1.04
C TYR A 97 23.16 -2.03 0.18
N LEU A 98 23.44 -0.89 0.83
CA LEU A 98 24.36 -0.84 1.97
C LEU A 98 23.76 -1.56 3.19
N HIS A 99 22.49 -1.34 3.44
CA HIS A 99 21.78 -1.94 4.58
C HIS A 99 20.85 -3.11 4.18
N LYS A 100 20.95 -3.60 2.93
CA LYS A 100 20.03 -4.63 2.41
C LYS A 100 19.92 -5.86 3.32
N SER A 101 21.05 -6.39 3.79
CA SER A 101 21.06 -7.57 4.66
C SER A 101 20.37 -7.31 6.00
N GLU A 102 20.56 -6.12 6.57
CA GLU A 102 19.91 -5.72 7.81
C GLU A 102 18.40 -5.57 7.61
N ILE A 103 17.99 -4.90 6.54
CA ILE A 103 16.57 -4.68 6.18
C ILE A 103 15.88 -6.02 5.92
N THR A 104 16.48 -6.90 5.12
CA THR A 104 15.96 -8.26 4.87
C THR A 104 15.73 -9.00 6.19
N LYS A 105 16.70 -8.95 7.10
CA LYS A 105 16.55 -9.59 8.41
C LYS A 105 15.41 -8.97 9.23
N ILE A 106 15.23 -7.65 9.18
CA ILE A 106 14.10 -6.99 9.87
C ILE A 106 12.76 -7.52 9.35
N PHE A 107 12.59 -7.64 8.03
CA PHE A 107 11.37 -8.20 7.45
C PHE A 107 11.19 -9.68 7.82
N GLU A 108 12.24 -10.49 7.74
CA GLU A 108 12.21 -11.91 8.11
C GLU A 108 11.81 -12.13 9.58
N ASP A 109 12.40 -11.38 10.50
CA ASP A 109 12.13 -11.47 11.94
C ASP A 109 10.69 -11.03 12.28
N ASN A 110 10.00 -10.30 11.38
CA ASN A 110 8.66 -9.74 11.58
C ASN A 110 7.69 -10.15 10.46
N TRP A 111 7.96 -11.23 9.73
CA TRP A 111 7.23 -11.65 8.54
C TRP A 111 5.71 -11.69 8.70
N GLY A 112 5.24 -12.26 9.82
CA GLY A 112 3.81 -12.41 10.14
C GLY A 112 3.08 -11.11 10.48
N ASP A 113 3.81 -10.00 10.68
CA ASP A 113 3.21 -8.68 10.96
C ASP A 113 2.73 -7.99 9.68
N PHE A 114 3.24 -8.43 8.51
CA PHE A 114 2.93 -7.86 7.20
C PHE A 114 1.90 -8.68 6.43
N LYS A 115 1.12 -7.99 5.61
CA LYS A 115 0.07 -8.56 4.72
C LYS A 115 0.19 -7.95 3.32
N ILE A 116 -0.40 -8.61 2.32
CA ILE A 116 -0.54 -8.03 0.98
C ILE A 116 -1.76 -7.12 0.88
N ALA A 117 -2.84 -7.49 1.55
CA ALA A 117 -4.07 -6.70 1.55
C ALA A 117 -4.81 -6.81 2.89
N HIS A 118 -5.70 -5.87 3.13
CA HIS A 118 -6.66 -5.85 4.23
C HIS A 118 -8.02 -5.42 3.70
N GLU A 119 -9.10 -5.90 4.31
CA GLU A 119 -10.46 -5.50 3.96
C GLU A 119 -11.30 -5.23 5.20
N ASP A 120 -12.28 -4.35 5.06
CA ASP A 120 -13.31 -4.10 6.09
C ASP A 120 -14.59 -3.59 5.41
N ILE A 121 -15.71 -3.78 6.09
CA ILE A 121 -17.00 -3.21 5.69
C ILE A 121 -17.31 -2.02 6.60
N ILE A 122 -17.34 -0.84 6.01
CA ILE A 122 -17.63 0.41 6.73
C ILE A 122 -18.91 0.99 6.14
N ASN A 123 -19.94 1.14 6.95
CA ASN A 123 -21.25 1.65 6.54
C ASN A 123 -21.80 0.97 5.25
N ASN A 124 -21.79 -0.37 5.24
CA ASN A 124 -22.19 -1.23 4.12
C ASN A 124 -21.38 -1.07 2.82
N LYS A 125 -20.28 -0.33 2.84
CA LYS A 125 -19.33 -0.23 1.74
C LYS A 125 -18.13 -1.13 2.01
N HIS A 126 -17.80 -2.01 1.06
CA HIS A 126 -16.64 -2.89 1.14
C HIS A 126 -15.37 -2.13 0.73
N PHE A 127 -14.46 -1.94 1.66
CA PHE A 127 -13.15 -1.34 1.45
C PHE A 127 -12.08 -2.40 1.35
N ILE A 128 -11.20 -2.24 0.39
CA ILE A 128 -9.99 -3.06 0.22
C ILE A 128 -8.78 -2.13 0.29
N PHE A 129 -7.85 -2.44 1.15
CA PHE A 129 -6.59 -1.75 1.31
C PHE A 129 -5.47 -2.64 0.78
N SER A 130 -4.68 -2.15 -0.14
CA SER A 130 -3.48 -2.79 -0.65
C SER A 130 -2.53 -1.72 -1.15
N HIS A 131 -1.30 -2.10 -1.50
CA HIS A 131 -0.37 -1.10 -2.00
C HIS A 131 -0.84 -0.46 -3.31
N ALA A 132 -1.32 -1.26 -4.28
CA ALA A 132 -1.64 -0.79 -5.63
C ALA A 132 -3.06 -1.16 -6.15
N GLY A 133 -3.84 -1.96 -5.39
CA GLY A 133 -5.23 -2.30 -5.72
C GLY A 133 -5.43 -3.72 -6.27
N LEU A 134 -6.65 -4.23 -6.07
CA LEU A 134 -7.05 -5.57 -6.47
C LEU A 134 -8.00 -5.52 -7.67
N LEU A 135 -7.48 -5.77 -8.86
CA LEU A 135 -8.22 -5.84 -10.12
C LEU A 135 -8.74 -7.27 -10.36
N LYS A 136 -10.04 -7.45 -10.62
CA LYS A 136 -10.60 -8.78 -10.93
C LYS A 136 -9.93 -9.43 -12.13
N GLU A 137 -9.62 -8.65 -13.17
CA GLU A 137 -8.98 -9.17 -14.38
C GLU A 137 -7.55 -9.69 -14.13
N TYR A 138 -6.79 -9.07 -13.20
CA TYR A 138 -5.52 -9.62 -12.76
C TYR A 138 -5.68 -11.06 -12.23
N PHE A 139 -6.66 -11.28 -11.37
CA PHE A 139 -6.90 -12.59 -10.79
C PHE A 139 -7.37 -13.62 -11.82
N LYS A 140 -8.20 -13.22 -12.78
CA LYS A 140 -8.64 -14.09 -13.87
C LYS A 140 -7.48 -14.51 -14.79
N GLU A 141 -6.57 -13.57 -15.11
CA GLU A 141 -5.44 -13.84 -16.00
C GLU A 141 -4.33 -14.66 -15.31
N GLN A 142 -4.02 -14.33 -14.05
CA GLN A 142 -2.91 -14.98 -13.35
C GLN A 142 -3.32 -16.32 -12.70
N PHE A 143 -4.58 -16.47 -12.32
CA PHE A 143 -5.10 -17.63 -11.60
C PHE A 143 -6.38 -18.17 -12.24
N PRO A 144 -6.36 -18.58 -13.52
CA PRO A 144 -7.57 -18.94 -14.29
C PRO A 144 -8.33 -20.15 -13.72
N ASP A 145 -7.67 -21.01 -12.96
CA ASP A 145 -8.27 -22.19 -12.34
C ASP A 145 -8.94 -21.89 -10.99
N ILE A 146 -8.82 -20.66 -10.49
CA ILE A 146 -9.37 -20.26 -9.17
C ILE A 146 -10.64 -19.45 -9.37
N ASN A 147 -11.72 -19.87 -8.70
CA ASN A 147 -12.99 -19.16 -8.72
C ASN A 147 -13.06 -18.15 -7.57
N PHE A 148 -12.74 -16.89 -7.86
CA PHE A 148 -12.77 -15.77 -6.89
C PHE A 148 -14.19 -15.24 -6.56
N GLU A 149 -15.25 -15.82 -7.12
CA GLU A 149 -16.60 -15.63 -6.59
C GLU A 149 -16.86 -16.44 -5.31
N LYS A 150 -16.04 -17.49 -5.09
CA LYS A 150 -16.14 -18.39 -3.94
C LYS A 150 -14.98 -18.27 -2.97
N ILE A 151 -13.83 -17.77 -3.44
CA ILE A 151 -12.60 -17.62 -2.66
C ILE A 151 -12.36 -16.12 -2.45
N ASN A 152 -12.18 -15.72 -1.21
CA ASN A 152 -11.86 -14.33 -0.90
C ASN A 152 -10.46 -13.97 -1.42
N PRO A 153 -10.32 -12.96 -2.29
CA PRO A 153 -9.03 -12.59 -2.90
C PRO A 153 -8.03 -12.04 -1.88
N VAL A 154 -8.49 -11.35 -0.83
CA VAL A 154 -7.63 -10.81 0.23
C VAL A 154 -7.04 -11.95 1.07
N GLU A 155 -7.86 -12.92 1.46
CA GLU A 155 -7.37 -14.12 2.16
C GLU A 155 -6.42 -14.94 1.29
N PHE A 156 -6.74 -15.11 0.00
CA PHE A 156 -5.87 -15.81 -0.95
C PHE A 156 -4.47 -15.18 -1.01
N LEU A 157 -4.39 -13.87 -1.19
CA LEU A 157 -3.12 -13.14 -1.24
C LEU A 157 -2.33 -13.24 0.07
N ASN A 158 -3.01 -13.08 1.21
CA ASN A 158 -2.36 -13.15 2.51
C ASN A 158 -1.87 -14.56 2.85
N ASN A 159 -2.60 -15.60 2.44
CA ASN A 159 -2.16 -16.98 2.60
C ASN A 159 -0.95 -17.29 1.71
N ALA A 160 -0.94 -16.84 0.45
CA ALA A 160 0.21 -16.93 -0.42
C ALA A 160 1.45 -16.25 0.20
N TRP A 161 1.27 -15.05 0.74
CA TRP A 161 2.33 -14.34 1.46
C TRP A 161 2.89 -15.13 2.64
N LEU A 162 2.03 -15.67 3.50
CA LEU A 162 2.46 -16.43 4.69
C LEU A 162 3.28 -17.68 4.34
N VAL A 163 2.94 -18.36 3.23
CA VAL A 163 3.68 -19.54 2.77
C VAL A 163 4.85 -19.19 1.81
N LYS A 164 5.12 -17.91 1.63
CA LYS A 164 6.18 -17.38 0.75
C LYS A 164 5.98 -17.73 -0.73
N ASP A 165 4.73 -17.87 -1.17
CA ASP A 165 4.39 -17.94 -2.59
C ASP A 165 4.32 -16.51 -3.17
N TYR A 166 5.41 -16.09 -3.78
CA TYR A 166 5.56 -14.73 -4.32
C TYR A 166 4.95 -14.55 -5.71
N SER A 167 4.41 -15.60 -6.32
CA SER A 167 3.78 -15.54 -7.65
C SER A 167 2.70 -14.45 -7.73
N VAL A 168 2.04 -14.18 -6.62
CA VAL A 168 1.00 -13.13 -6.49
C VAL A 168 1.53 -11.70 -6.58
N LEU A 169 2.85 -11.48 -6.61
CA LEU A 169 3.48 -10.16 -6.59
C LEU A 169 4.20 -9.78 -7.89
N TYR A 170 4.41 -10.72 -8.82
CA TYR A 170 5.32 -10.51 -9.94
C TYR A 170 4.76 -9.79 -11.17
N ALA A 171 3.44 -9.66 -11.31
CA ALA A 171 2.86 -9.06 -12.50
C ALA A 171 3.03 -7.53 -12.49
N LEU A 172 3.96 -7.03 -13.29
CA LEU A 172 4.22 -5.60 -13.51
C LEU A 172 3.18 -5.01 -14.46
N GLY A 173 2.75 -3.77 -14.23
CA GLY A 173 1.78 -3.09 -15.08
C GLY A 173 2.37 -2.56 -16.40
N VAL A 174 1.50 -2.32 -17.39
CA VAL A 174 1.90 -1.77 -18.70
C VAL A 174 2.59 -0.40 -18.59
N TYR A 175 2.28 0.37 -17.56
CA TYR A 175 2.92 1.66 -17.34
C TYR A 175 4.37 1.53 -16.87
N ASP A 176 4.76 0.37 -16.36
CA ASP A 176 6.15 0.04 -16.03
C ASP A 176 6.92 -0.45 -17.27
N TYR A 177 6.24 -0.80 -18.37
CA TYR A 177 6.85 -1.15 -19.64
C TYR A 177 7.79 -0.05 -20.16
N TYR A 178 7.40 1.22 -20.00
CA TYR A 178 8.24 2.35 -20.40
C TYR A 178 9.54 2.48 -19.59
N ARG A 179 9.64 1.75 -18.49
CA ARG A 179 10.87 1.61 -17.70
C ARG A 179 11.73 0.41 -18.15
N GLY A 180 11.31 -0.31 -19.20
CA GLY A 180 12.08 -1.40 -19.81
C GLY A 180 11.80 -2.80 -19.24
N TYR A 181 10.74 -2.98 -18.47
CA TYR A 181 10.48 -4.25 -17.76
C TYR A 181 9.43 -5.17 -18.39
N GLY A 182 8.73 -4.73 -19.42
CA GLY A 182 7.65 -5.50 -20.03
C GLY A 182 6.50 -5.75 -19.05
N GLY A 183 5.35 -5.12 -19.28
CA GLY A 183 4.22 -5.20 -18.36
C GLY A 183 3.06 -5.99 -18.93
N VAL A 184 2.22 -6.52 -18.03
CA VAL A 184 0.89 -7.04 -18.35
C VAL A 184 -0.15 -5.94 -18.25
N LYS A 185 -1.29 -6.13 -18.90
CA LYS A 185 -2.37 -5.14 -18.89
C LYS A 185 -2.91 -4.91 -17.47
N TYR A 186 -3.00 -5.98 -16.69
CA TYR A 186 -3.48 -5.94 -15.31
C TYR A 186 -2.38 -6.41 -14.36
N ALA A 187 -1.89 -5.47 -13.57
CA ALA A 187 -0.78 -5.70 -12.66
C ALA A 187 -1.20 -6.27 -11.31
N SER A 188 -0.22 -6.80 -10.60
CA SER A 188 -0.39 -7.35 -9.25
C SER A 188 -0.82 -6.26 -8.24
N PRO A 189 -1.30 -6.68 -7.05
CA PRO A 189 -1.71 -5.77 -5.97
C PRO A 189 -0.64 -4.80 -5.47
N VAL A 190 0.61 -4.97 -5.88
CA VAL A 190 1.73 -4.09 -5.51
C VAL A 190 2.31 -3.30 -6.69
N TRP A 191 1.77 -3.48 -7.91
CA TRP A 191 2.29 -2.85 -9.14
C TRP A 191 1.24 -2.16 -10.01
N SER A 192 -0.04 -2.18 -9.66
CA SER A 192 -1.08 -1.58 -10.49
C SER A 192 -1.04 -0.05 -10.42
N ASP A 193 -0.76 0.60 -11.54
CA ASP A 193 -0.77 2.07 -11.64
C ASP A 193 -2.21 2.61 -11.65
N VAL A 194 -2.45 3.74 -10.98
CA VAL A 194 -3.78 4.37 -10.91
C VAL A 194 -4.39 4.65 -12.28
N ARG A 195 -3.58 4.84 -13.31
CA ARG A 195 -4.06 5.05 -14.70
C ARG A 195 -4.78 3.83 -15.27
N SER A 196 -4.49 2.64 -14.76
CA SER A 196 -5.20 1.41 -15.12
C SER A 196 -6.64 1.36 -14.58
N TRP A 197 -7.00 2.28 -13.68
CA TRP A 197 -8.29 2.32 -13.00
C TRP A 197 -9.24 3.39 -13.55
N ILE A 198 -8.81 4.23 -14.51
CA ILE A 198 -9.57 5.41 -14.95
C ILE A 198 -10.94 5.03 -15.49
N ASP A 199 -11.05 3.98 -16.29
CA ASP A 199 -12.28 3.56 -16.96
C ASP A 199 -12.98 2.38 -16.29
N LEU A 200 -12.51 1.94 -15.10
CA LEU A 200 -13.05 0.80 -14.40
C LEU A 200 -14.33 1.15 -13.62
N LYS A 201 -15.26 0.20 -13.60
CA LYS A 201 -16.52 0.27 -12.88
C LYS A 201 -16.49 -0.64 -11.65
N GLU A 202 -17.54 -0.55 -10.82
CA GLU A 202 -17.66 -1.39 -9.61
C GLU A 202 -17.56 -2.88 -9.91
N GLU A 203 -18.07 -3.35 -11.06
CA GLU A 203 -18.00 -4.75 -11.49
C GLU A 203 -16.58 -5.25 -11.78
N ASP A 204 -15.63 -4.35 -12.06
CA ASP A 204 -14.23 -4.68 -12.38
C ASP A 204 -13.36 -4.82 -11.12
N SER A 205 -13.92 -4.52 -9.98
CA SER A 205 -13.24 -4.55 -8.68
C SER A 205 -13.97 -5.42 -7.66
N PHE A 206 -13.25 -5.94 -6.66
CA PHE A 206 -13.84 -6.68 -5.54
C PHE A 206 -14.47 -5.78 -4.47
N GLY A 207 -14.15 -4.49 -4.50
CA GLY A 207 -14.63 -3.47 -3.57
C GLY A 207 -13.99 -2.12 -3.87
N PHE A 208 -14.22 -1.12 -3.02
CA PHE A 208 -13.56 0.17 -3.15
C PHE A 208 -12.13 0.08 -2.65
N ASN A 209 -11.15 0.31 -3.54
CA ASN A 209 -9.74 0.19 -3.24
C ASN A 209 -9.16 1.48 -2.67
N VAL A 210 -8.34 1.37 -1.64
CA VAL A 210 -7.56 2.46 -1.03
C VAL A 210 -6.09 2.10 -1.17
N VAL A 211 -5.34 2.90 -1.93
CA VAL A 211 -3.99 2.56 -2.38
C VAL A 211 -2.99 3.71 -2.28
N GLY A 212 -1.71 3.36 -2.32
CA GLY A 212 -0.56 4.23 -2.53
C GLY A 212 0.03 4.06 -3.93
N HIS A 213 1.32 3.68 -4.01
CA HIS A 213 2.10 3.24 -5.17
C HIS A 213 2.31 4.29 -6.27
N THR A 214 1.24 4.86 -6.81
CA THR A 214 1.37 5.87 -7.87
C THR A 214 1.51 7.24 -7.25
N ARG A 215 2.73 7.81 -7.32
CA ARG A 215 3.00 9.16 -6.80
C ARG A 215 2.16 10.21 -7.52
N VAL A 216 1.37 10.94 -6.77
CA VAL A 216 0.46 11.99 -7.25
C VAL A 216 0.69 13.29 -6.50
N MET A 217 0.42 14.43 -7.13
CA MET A 217 0.56 15.74 -6.47
C MET A 217 -0.56 16.02 -5.46
N ARG A 218 -1.71 15.39 -5.63
CA ARG A 218 -2.89 15.46 -4.77
C ARG A 218 -3.68 14.16 -4.89
N PRO A 219 -4.45 13.76 -3.88
CA PRO A 219 -5.17 12.50 -3.91
C PRO A 219 -6.09 12.40 -5.13
N ILE A 220 -6.14 11.22 -5.73
CA ILE A 220 -7.05 10.89 -6.84
C ILE A 220 -8.12 9.95 -6.29
N MET A 221 -9.39 10.31 -6.50
CA MET A 221 -10.53 9.49 -6.12
C MET A 221 -11.41 9.24 -7.35
N LEU A 222 -11.48 7.99 -7.79
CA LEU A 222 -12.28 7.52 -8.92
C LEU A 222 -13.48 6.70 -8.42
N GLU A 223 -14.17 6.00 -9.33
CA GLU A 223 -15.36 5.19 -9.00
C GLU A 223 -15.02 4.06 -8.02
N THR A 224 -13.91 3.38 -8.23
CA THR A 224 -13.53 2.14 -7.53
C THR A 224 -12.26 2.25 -6.70
N ILE A 225 -11.58 3.41 -6.72
CA ILE A 225 -10.25 3.55 -6.09
C ILE A 225 -10.02 4.97 -5.56
N ALA A 226 -9.30 5.04 -4.44
CA ALA A 226 -8.63 6.25 -3.94
C ALA A 226 -7.11 6.01 -3.92
N CYS A 227 -6.35 6.74 -4.76
CA CYS A 227 -4.90 6.75 -4.77
C CYS A 227 -4.40 7.93 -3.92
N LEU A 228 -3.63 7.63 -2.87
CA LEU A 228 -3.31 8.55 -1.80
C LEU A 228 -1.80 8.84 -1.65
N ASP A 229 -0.93 8.35 -2.55
CA ASP A 229 0.52 8.62 -2.46
C ASP A 229 0.88 10.07 -2.82
N CYS A 230 0.66 10.97 -1.85
CA CYS A 230 1.02 12.38 -1.95
C CYS A 230 1.63 12.95 -0.64
N GLN A 231 2.35 12.11 0.10
CA GLN A 231 3.17 12.48 1.27
C GLN A 231 2.39 13.07 2.45
N GLN A 232 1.15 12.66 2.64
CA GLN A 232 0.30 13.05 3.77
C GLN A 232 -0.59 11.91 4.20
N CYS A 233 -1.08 11.96 5.44
CA CYS A 233 -2.03 10.98 5.94
C CYS A 233 -3.47 11.36 5.60
N PHE A 234 -4.31 10.33 5.53
CA PHE A 234 -5.75 10.45 5.35
C PHE A 234 -6.49 9.67 6.43
N TYR A 235 -7.78 9.90 6.58
CA TYR A 235 -8.59 9.03 7.42
C TYR A 235 -9.93 8.70 6.77
N ILE A 236 -10.46 7.54 7.14
CA ILE A 236 -11.84 7.11 6.83
C ILE A 236 -12.64 7.24 8.10
N ASP A 237 -13.80 7.88 8.01
CA ASP A 237 -14.74 7.98 9.12
C ASP A 237 -15.69 6.76 9.18
N GLU A 238 -16.58 6.75 10.17
CA GLU A 238 -17.59 5.70 10.35
C GLU A 238 -18.65 5.65 9.23
N ASN A 239 -18.76 6.69 8.40
CA ASN A 239 -19.64 6.74 7.23
C ASN A 239 -18.98 6.18 5.97
N GLY A 240 -17.68 5.89 6.01
CA GLY A 240 -16.89 5.48 4.85
C GLY A 240 -16.47 6.65 3.95
N ASP A 241 -16.49 7.86 4.47
CA ASP A 241 -15.97 9.04 3.80
C ASP A 241 -14.46 9.19 4.07
N ILE A 242 -13.71 9.62 3.05
CA ILE A 242 -12.25 9.79 3.13
C ILE A 242 -11.93 11.27 3.25
N PHE A 243 -11.06 11.62 4.19
CA PHE A 243 -10.65 12.98 4.48
C PHE A 243 -9.13 13.11 4.52
N THR A 244 -8.62 14.29 4.21
CA THR A 244 -7.23 14.65 4.46
C THR A 244 -7.02 14.87 5.95
N TYR A 245 -6.04 14.20 6.55
CA TYR A 245 -5.73 14.38 7.98
C TYR A 245 -5.19 15.79 8.27
N GLY A 246 -5.71 16.42 9.31
CA GLY A 246 -5.29 17.74 9.77
C GLY A 246 -5.97 18.94 9.10
N THR A 247 -6.61 18.75 7.94
CA THR A 247 -7.44 19.80 7.30
C THR A 247 -8.91 19.42 7.27
N ASP A 248 -9.22 18.15 7.49
CA ASP A 248 -10.56 17.55 7.46
C ASP A 248 -11.33 17.82 6.15
N ILE A 249 -10.58 18.01 5.06
CA ILE A 249 -11.16 18.17 3.72
C ILE A 249 -11.58 16.80 3.22
N LYS A 250 -12.89 16.63 2.96
CA LYS A 250 -13.44 15.41 2.36
C LYS A 250 -12.98 15.27 0.92
N LEU A 251 -12.52 14.08 0.55
CA LEU A 251 -12.19 13.76 -0.84
C LEU A 251 -13.48 13.51 -1.63
N GLU A 252 -13.52 14.05 -2.83
CA GLU A 252 -14.63 13.87 -3.77
C GLU A 252 -14.18 13.11 -5.00
N LYS A 253 -15.08 12.27 -5.56
CA LYS A 253 -14.84 11.59 -6.83
C LYS A 253 -14.55 12.62 -7.94
N GLN A 254 -13.45 12.43 -8.64
CA GLN A 254 -13.12 13.26 -9.80
C GLN A 254 -14.06 12.89 -10.95
N LYS A 255 -14.69 13.90 -11.53
CA LYS A 255 -15.49 13.70 -12.77
C LYS A 255 -14.52 13.31 -13.88
N GLN A 256 -14.78 12.18 -14.52
CA GLN A 256 -14.12 11.84 -15.77
C GLN A 256 -14.41 12.95 -16.77
N GLN A 257 -13.41 13.65 -17.26
CA GLN A 257 -13.56 14.54 -18.39
C GLN A 257 -13.81 13.64 -19.61
N GLN A 258 -15.03 13.73 -20.14
CA GLN A 258 -15.43 13.08 -21.39
C GLN A 258 -14.65 13.63 -22.57
#